data_2c27a34b30504507f346942ba44d61ab
#
_entry.id   2c27a34b30504507f346942ba44d61ab
#
_cell.length_a   1.000
_cell.length_b   1.000
_cell.length_c   1.000
_cell.angle_alpha   90.00
_cell.angle_beta   90.00
_cell.angle_gamma   90.00
#
_symmetry.space_group_name_H-M   'P 1'
#
loop_
_entity.id
_entity.type
_entity.pdbx_description
1 polymer ?
#
loop_
_entity_poly.entity_id
_entity_poly.type
_entity_poly.pdbx_seq_one_letter_code
_entity_poly.pdbx_strand_id
1 'polypeptide(L)'
;MKHLNPDFRWSFSKLAAYKQCKQSFYLQYVVGNQEQEIESYYSQFGSFAHKLLEMYFKNEIPVFCLADAWHEGYEENVTMPPPRFPAGLGDRYFSAAEEYFENFNGLPDNYEVLSVEKKFVINLEGKNISGIADLVIRDKNDGGIIIWDHKSKSMSSLKKEINLYRKQLYLYALWVYEEYGIWPKQLVFNMFKEHAYVTEDFSMEAMEESKKWFLDTIAEIEACDVFEDWGTNYSSYFCGQICSCAGECEEYQTKRAEEIERWRQKKCAEEDAIVYG
;
A
#
# COMPACT_ATOMS: atom_id res chain seq x y z
N MET A 1 20.60 17.11 -4.80
CA MET A 1 20.54 15.63 -4.75
C MET A 1 21.82 14.99 -4.18
N LYS A 2 22.33 15.47 -3.02
CA LYS A 2 23.55 14.88 -2.44
C LYS A 2 23.30 13.56 -1.69
N HIS A 3 22.04 13.19 -1.46
CA HIS A 3 21.65 12.10 -0.56
C HIS A 3 20.96 10.91 -1.22
N LEU A 4 20.41 11.07 -2.44
CA LEU A 4 19.81 9.96 -3.15
C LEU A 4 20.86 9.23 -4.00
N ASN A 5 20.82 7.91 -4.00
CA ASN A 5 21.63 7.08 -4.90
C ASN A 5 21.36 7.51 -6.36
N PRO A 6 22.40 7.64 -7.24
CA PRO A 6 22.19 7.92 -8.66
C PRO A 6 21.23 6.98 -9.37
N ASP A 7 21.15 5.72 -8.91
CA ASP A 7 20.24 4.69 -9.44
C ASP A 7 18.86 4.69 -8.76
N PHE A 8 18.55 5.70 -7.93
CA PHE A 8 17.29 5.77 -7.21
C PHE A 8 16.10 5.81 -8.17
N ARG A 9 15.22 4.83 -8.05
CA ARG A 9 13.99 4.74 -8.83
C ARG A 9 12.82 5.24 -8.02
N TRP A 10 12.08 6.15 -8.60
CA TRP A 10 10.84 6.63 -8.02
C TRP A 10 9.75 5.56 -8.11
N SER A 11 8.81 5.56 -7.20
CA SER A 11 7.59 4.76 -7.25
C SER A 11 6.47 5.46 -6.46
N PHE A 12 5.23 5.08 -6.73
CA PHE A 12 4.10 5.60 -5.95
C PHE A 12 4.30 5.35 -4.45
N SER A 13 4.69 4.14 -4.04
CA SER A 13 4.89 3.80 -2.63
C SER A 13 5.91 4.70 -1.94
N LYS A 14 7.03 4.98 -2.60
CA LYS A 14 8.07 5.89 -2.07
C LYS A 14 7.55 7.31 -1.90
N LEU A 15 6.82 7.83 -2.89
CA LEU A 15 6.25 9.19 -2.80
C LEU A 15 5.13 9.27 -1.76
N ALA A 16 4.32 8.23 -1.64
CA ALA A 16 3.30 8.13 -0.60
C ALA A 16 3.93 8.07 0.80
N ALA A 17 5.02 7.30 0.98
CA ALA A 17 5.78 7.26 2.23
C ALA A 17 6.33 8.64 2.63
N TYR A 18 6.87 9.39 1.66
CA TYR A 18 7.32 10.77 1.90
C TYR A 18 6.17 11.69 2.35
N LYS A 19 5.02 11.62 1.69
CA LYS A 19 3.82 12.41 2.06
C LYS A 19 3.24 11.97 3.42
N GLN A 20 3.40 10.70 3.78
CA GLN A 20 3.00 10.19 5.09
C GLN A 20 3.91 10.71 6.21
N CYS A 21 5.23 10.61 6.03
CA CYS A 21 6.22 11.09 6.99
C CYS A 21 7.58 11.24 6.31
N LYS A 22 8.06 12.47 6.17
CA LYS A 22 9.35 12.78 5.54
C LYS A 22 10.51 12.06 6.24
N GLN A 23 10.51 12.04 7.58
CA GLN A 23 11.54 11.36 8.37
C GLN A 23 11.56 9.85 8.12
N SER A 24 10.40 9.21 8.02
CA SER A 24 10.32 7.78 7.68
C SER A 24 10.90 7.51 6.28
N PHE A 25 10.55 8.33 5.31
CA PHE A 25 11.13 8.24 3.96
C PHE A 25 12.65 8.41 3.99
N TYR A 26 13.16 9.40 4.72
CA TYR A 26 14.58 9.67 4.86
C TYR A 26 15.34 8.48 5.45
N LEU A 27 14.86 7.95 6.58
CA LEU A 27 15.47 6.81 7.25
C LEU A 27 15.46 5.55 6.36
N GLN A 28 14.36 5.31 5.67
CA GLN A 28 14.20 4.11 4.86
C GLN A 28 14.98 4.16 3.54
N TYR A 29 14.86 5.25 2.80
CA TYR A 29 15.31 5.31 1.41
C TYR A 29 16.57 6.16 1.18
N VAL A 30 16.89 7.06 2.09
CA VAL A 30 18.07 7.93 1.95
C VAL A 30 19.22 7.39 2.79
N VAL A 31 19.03 7.18 4.09
CA VAL A 31 20.07 6.68 5.01
C VAL A 31 20.19 5.16 4.90
N GLY A 32 19.06 4.46 4.98
CA GLY A 32 19.02 3.00 5.00
C GLY A 32 19.36 2.34 3.66
N ASN A 33 19.35 3.14 2.57
CA ASN A 33 19.57 2.66 1.19
C ASN A 33 18.72 1.41 0.85
N GLN A 34 17.52 1.32 1.44
CA GLN A 34 16.65 0.16 1.31
C GLN A 34 15.77 0.29 0.07
N GLU A 35 15.93 -0.63 -0.86
CA GLU A 35 15.04 -0.77 -2.01
C GLU A 35 13.77 -1.56 -1.65
N GLN A 36 13.79 -2.33 -0.57
CA GLN A 36 12.69 -3.19 -0.13
C GLN A 36 11.94 -2.59 1.05
N GLU A 37 10.62 -2.72 1.03
CA GLU A 37 9.77 -2.41 2.18
C GLU A 37 10.11 -3.36 3.34
N ILE A 38 10.14 -2.81 4.57
CA ILE A 38 10.32 -3.66 5.76
C ILE A 38 9.04 -4.46 5.97
N GLU A 39 9.21 -5.76 6.11
CA GLU A 39 8.09 -6.68 6.30
C GLU A 39 7.32 -6.38 7.57
N SER A 40 6.00 -6.36 7.45
CA SER A 40 5.04 -6.23 8.53
C SER A 40 3.95 -7.28 8.34
N TYR A 41 3.16 -7.53 9.39
CA TYR A 41 1.98 -8.38 9.27
C TYR A 41 1.10 -7.99 8.08
N TYR A 42 0.82 -6.69 7.94
CA TYR A 42 -0.04 -6.19 6.85
C TYR A 42 0.57 -6.37 5.46
N SER A 43 1.88 -6.19 5.34
CA SER A 43 2.56 -6.40 4.04
C SER A 43 2.60 -7.87 3.67
N GLN A 44 2.95 -8.77 4.60
CA GLN A 44 2.94 -10.22 4.33
C GLN A 44 1.54 -10.74 4.01
N PHE A 45 0.52 -10.32 4.78
CA PHE A 45 -0.88 -10.65 4.53
C PHE A 45 -1.32 -10.21 3.12
N GLY A 46 -1.04 -8.96 2.75
CA GLY A 46 -1.36 -8.44 1.43
C GLY A 46 -0.61 -9.17 0.32
N SER A 47 0.71 -9.36 0.47
CA SER A 47 1.56 -10.04 -0.52
C SER A 47 1.13 -11.48 -0.77
N PHE A 48 0.71 -12.20 0.27
CA PHE A 48 0.23 -13.57 0.10
C PHE A 48 -1.10 -13.63 -0.67
N ALA A 49 -2.04 -12.73 -0.36
CA ALA A 49 -3.29 -12.64 -1.12
C ALA A 49 -3.05 -12.26 -2.59
N HIS A 50 -2.16 -11.29 -2.87
CA HIS A 50 -1.75 -10.93 -4.24
C HIS A 50 -1.14 -12.12 -4.97
N LYS A 51 -0.26 -12.89 -4.31
CA LYS A 51 0.35 -14.09 -4.90
C LYS A 51 -0.68 -15.13 -5.34
N LEU A 52 -1.72 -15.37 -4.54
CA LEU A 52 -2.79 -16.32 -4.90
C LEU A 52 -3.63 -15.81 -6.08
N LEU A 53 -3.97 -14.51 -6.09
CA LEU A 53 -4.65 -13.90 -7.24
C LEU A 53 -3.78 -13.92 -8.49
N GLU A 54 -2.48 -13.65 -8.36
CA GLU A 54 -1.51 -13.77 -9.45
C GLU A 54 -1.50 -15.18 -10.04
N MET A 55 -1.39 -16.21 -9.19
CA MET A 55 -1.39 -17.62 -9.61
C MET A 55 -2.70 -17.98 -10.35
N TYR A 56 -3.84 -17.52 -9.86
CA TYR A 56 -5.11 -17.72 -10.53
C TYR A 56 -5.16 -17.04 -11.91
N PHE A 57 -4.84 -15.74 -11.98
CA PHE A 57 -4.90 -15.01 -13.25
C PHE A 57 -3.84 -15.46 -14.27
N LYS A 58 -2.77 -16.12 -13.83
CA LYS A 58 -1.78 -16.80 -14.69
C LYS A 58 -2.19 -18.23 -15.06
N ASN A 59 -3.35 -18.72 -14.60
CA ASN A 59 -3.83 -20.10 -14.77
C ASN A 59 -2.92 -21.16 -14.14
N GLU A 60 -2.20 -20.82 -13.08
CA GLU A 60 -1.35 -21.75 -12.33
C GLU A 60 -2.15 -22.55 -11.31
N ILE A 61 -3.23 -21.96 -10.76
CA ILE A 61 -4.20 -22.66 -9.91
C ILE A 61 -5.64 -22.37 -10.36
N PRO A 62 -6.55 -23.32 -10.26
CA PRO A 62 -7.97 -23.09 -10.56
C PRO A 62 -8.67 -22.31 -9.44
N VAL A 63 -9.74 -21.60 -9.78
CA VAL A 63 -10.47 -20.73 -8.84
C VAL A 63 -10.94 -21.43 -7.58
N PHE A 64 -11.38 -22.69 -7.69
CA PHE A 64 -11.87 -23.49 -6.56
C PHE A 64 -10.78 -23.98 -5.59
N CYS A 65 -9.49 -23.79 -5.92
CA CYS A 65 -8.37 -24.09 -5.03
C CYS A 65 -7.88 -22.87 -4.26
N LEU A 66 -8.41 -21.67 -4.50
CA LEU A 66 -7.90 -20.44 -3.88
C LEU A 66 -8.07 -20.42 -2.35
N ALA A 67 -9.24 -20.84 -1.86
CA ALA A 67 -9.51 -20.90 -0.41
C ALA A 67 -8.64 -21.95 0.29
N ASP A 68 -8.48 -23.14 -0.30
CA ASP A 68 -7.61 -24.17 0.24
C ASP A 68 -6.14 -23.69 0.26
N ALA A 69 -5.67 -23.08 -0.84
CA ALA A 69 -4.33 -22.54 -0.93
C ALA A 69 -4.09 -21.39 0.06
N TRP A 70 -5.10 -20.56 0.34
CA TRP A 70 -5.03 -19.55 1.40
C TRP A 70 -4.88 -20.19 2.77
N HIS A 71 -5.74 -21.16 3.08
CA HIS A 71 -5.76 -21.84 4.38
C HIS A 71 -4.43 -22.58 4.65
N GLU A 72 -3.97 -23.38 3.70
CA GLU A 72 -2.78 -24.21 3.84
C GLU A 72 -1.48 -23.39 3.84
N GLY A 73 -1.42 -22.31 3.04
CA GLY A 73 -0.21 -21.51 2.88
C GLY A 73 -0.07 -20.36 3.88
N TYR A 74 -1.11 -20.05 4.69
CA TYR A 74 -1.13 -18.82 5.48
C TYR A 74 -0.02 -18.74 6.51
N GLU A 75 0.18 -19.76 7.32
CA GLU A 75 1.18 -19.75 8.41
C GLU A 75 2.63 -19.66 7.88
N GLU A 76 2.88 -20.20 6.69
CA GLU A 76 4.19 -20.14 6.05
C GLU A 76 4.47 -18.75 5.46
N ASN A 77 3.46 -18.08 4.88
CA ASN A 77 3.63 -16.81 4.19
C ASN A 77 3.36 -15.57 5.09
N VAL A 78 2.65 -15.73 6.22
CA VAL A 78 2.34 -14.65 7.17
C VAL A 78 2.93 -14.98 8.53
N THR A 79 4.24 -14.82 8.63
CA THR A 79 5.05 -15.16 9.83
C THR A 79 5.12 -14.02 10.85
N MET A 80 4.91 -12.77 10.42
CA MET A 80 4.89 -11.61 11.30
C MET A 80 3.64 -11.61 12.17
N PRO A 81 3.75 -11.41 13.50
CA PRO A 81 2.61 -11.40 14.37
C PRO A 81 1.66 -10.22 14.07
N PRO A 82 0.34 -10.44 14.14
CA PRO A 82 -0.62 -9.35 13.98
C PRO A 82 -0.48 -8.34 15.12
N PRO A 83 -0.87 -7.07 14.91
CA PRO A 83 -0.94 -6.08 15.98
C PRO A 83 -1.78 -6.56 17.14
N ARG A 84 -1.33 -6.26 18.38
CA ARG A 84 -2.04 -6.68 19.62
C ARG A 84 -3.43 -6.07 19.74
N PHE A 85 -3.65 -4.92 19.13
CA PHE A 85 -4.92 -4.19 19.18
C PHE A 85 -5.38 -3.79 17.77
N PRO A 86 -6.70 -3.94 17.50
CA PRO A 86 -7.70 -4.58 18.37
C PRO A 86 -7.49 -6.09 18.51
N ALA A 87 -7.87 -6.67 19.65
CA ALA A 87 -7.72 -8.11 19.89
C ALA A 87 -8.42 -8.94 18.79
N GLY A 88 -7.85 -10.09 18.41
CA GLY A 88 -8.36 -10.97 17.35
C GLY A 88 -8.28 -10.36 15.96
N LEU A 89 -7.39 -9.40 15.73
CA LEU A 89 -7.23 -8.77 14.42
C LEU A 89 -6.75 -9.79 13.37
N GLY A 90 -5.78 -10.64 13.74
CA GLY A 90 -5.26 -11.69 12.85
C GLY A 90 -6.35 -12.62 12.36
N ASP A 91 -7.16 -13.16 13.27
CA ASP A 91 -8.26 -14.10 12.96
C ASP A 91 -9.28 -13.44 12.01
N ARG A 92 -9.64 -12.17 12.30
CA ARG A 92 -10.59 -11.44 11.42
C ARG A 92 -10.03 -11.22 10.02
N TYR A 93 -8.74 -10.93 9.90
CA TYR A 93 -8.09 -10.74 8.59
C TYR A 93 -8.02 -12.06 7.84
N PHE A 94 -7.61 -13.13 8.52
CA PHE A 94 -7.56 -14.48 7.95
C PHE A 94 -8.93 -14.90 7.40
N SER A 95 -9.97 -14.88 8.26
CA SER A 95 -11.31 -15.31 7.88
C SER A 95 -11.94 -14.44 6.79
N ALA A 96 -11.69 -13.13 6.80
CA ALA A 96 -12.21 -12.26 5.75
C ALA A 96 -11.58 -12.53 4.36
N ALA A 97 -10.30 -12.87 4.32
CA ALA A 97 -9.67 -13.25 3.05
C ALA A 97 -10.05 -14.67 2.63
N GLU A 98 -10.18 -15.61 3.56
CA GLU A 98 -10.67 -16.96 3.30
C GLU A 98 -12.08 -16.91 2.67
N GLU A 99 -13.01 -16.18 3.28
CA GLU A 99 -14.37 -15.97 2.76
C GLU A 99 -14.34 -15.31 1.36
N TYR A 100 -13.43 -14.35 1.13
CA TYR A 100 -13.27 -13.79 -0.21
C TYR A 100 -12.88 -14.85 -1.23
N PHE A 101 -11.89 -15.70 -0.93
CA PHE A 101 -11.44 -16.75 -1.85
C PHE A 101 -12.47 -17.85 -2.04
N GLU A 102 -13.26 -18.20 -1.03
CA GLU A 102 -14.40 -19.13 -1.15
C GLU A 102 -15.49 -18.62 -2.10
N ASN A 103 -15.74 -17.30 -2.07
CA ASN A 103 -16.81 -16.68 -2.86
C ASN A 103 -16.31 -16.06 -4.19
N PHE A 104 -15.01 -16.09 -4.46
CA PHE A 104 -14.44 -15.56 -5.69
C PHE A 104 -14.75 -16.51 -6.87
N ASN A 105 -15.63 -16.06 -7.78
CA ASN A 105 -16.08 -16.85 -8.91
C ASN A 105 -15.21 -16.71 -10.16
N GLY A 106 -14.06 -16.05 -10.04
CA GLY A 106 -13.17 -15.79 -11.15
C GLY A 106 -13.59 -14.61 -12.03
N LEU A 107 -12.85 -14.42 -13.10
CA LEU A 107 -13.13 -13.37 -14.07
C LEU A 107 -14.17 -13.88 -15.06
N PRO A 108 -15.27 -13.13 -15.33
CA PRO A 108 -16.26 -13.49 -16.35
C PRO A 108 -15.64 -13.67 -17.75
N ASP A 109 -16.21 -14.55 -18.57
CA ASP A 109 -15.70 -14.92 -19.90
C ASP A 109 -15.61 -13.77 -20.91
N ASN A 110 -16.36 -12.70 -20.67
CA ASN A 110 -16.30 -11.48 -21.51
C ASN A 110 -15.06 -10.64 -21.25
N TYR A 111 -14.19 -11.01 -20.30
CA TYR A 111 -12.93 -10.35 -20.07
C TYR A 111 -11.74 -11.19 -20.56
N GLU A 112 -10.69 -10.50 -20.98
CA GLU A 112 -9.41 -11.07 -21.35
C GLU A 112 -8.33 -10.50 -20.42
N VAL A 113 -7.51 -11.37 -19.83
CA VAL A 113 -6.35 -10.93 -19.03
C VAL A 113 -5.25 -10.48 -19.98
N LEU A 114 -4.83 -9.22 -19.89
CA LEU A 114 -3.74 -8.64 -20.67
C LEU A 114 -2.40 -8.73 -19.95
N SER A 115 -2.40 -8.47 -18.65
CA SER A 115 -1.18 -8.59 -17.83
C SER A 115 -1.53 -8.82 -16.35
N VAL A 116 -0.61 -9.51 -15.64
CA VAL A 116 -0.70 -9.84 -14.21
C VAL A 116 0.64 -9.53 -13.57
N GLU A 117 0.64 -8.78 -12.44
CA GLU A 117 1.85 -8.40 -11.68
C GLU A 117 2.97 -7.86 -12.59
N LYS A 118 2.57 -7.00 -13.53
CA LYS A 118 3.48 -6.50 -14.55
C LYS A 118 4.34 -5.37 -14.03
N LYS A 119 5.64 -5.62 -13.92
CA LYS A 119 6.64 -4.59 -13.62
C LYS A 119 6.84 -3.69 -14.83
N PHE A 120 6.85 -2.39 -14.59
CA PHE A 120 7.07 -1.38 -15.62
C PHE A 120 7.91 -0.20 -15.11
N VAL A 121 8.44 0.56 -16.04
CA VAL A 121 9.08 1.86 -15.78
C VAL A 121 8.58 2.83 -16.84
N ILE A 122 8.05 3.96 -16.42
CA ILE A 122 7.70 5.07 -17.31
C ILE A 122 8.66 6.25 -17.11
N ASN A 123 8.88 7.02 -18.15
CA ASN A 123 9.62 8.27 -18.06
C ASN A 123 8.65 9.45 -18.05
N LEU A 124 8.50 10.09 -16.90
CA LEU A 124 7.67 11.27 -16.73
C LEU A 124 8.59 12.51 -16.63
N GLU A 125 8.69 13.26 -17.72
CA GLU A 125 9.51 14.49 -17.82
C GLU A 125 10.96 14.29 -17.32
N GLY A 126 11.61 13.21 -17.72
CA GLY A 126 12.98 12.88 -17.31
C GLY A 126 13.10 12.14 -15.97
N LYS A 127 12.00 11.89 -15.27
CA LYS A 127 11.96 11.09 -14.03
C LYS A 127 11.49 9.66 -14.33
N ASN A 128 12.33 8.69 -14.03
CA ASN A 128 11.97 7.27 -14.16
C ASN A 128 11.15 6.82 -12.94
N ILE A 129 9.89 6.45 -13.18
CA ILE A 129 8.96 5.99 -12.14
C ILE A 129 8.63 4.54 -12.43
N SER A 130 8.92 3.67 -11.47
CA SER A 130 8.61 2.25 -11.54
C SER A 130 7.29 1.92 -10.84
N GLY A 131 6.61 0.90 -11.32
CA GLY A 131 5.41 0.35 -10.69
C GLY A 131 5.25 -1.13 -11.01
N ILE A 132 4.29 -1.74 -10.34
CA ILE A 132 3.81 -3.09 -10.63
C ILE A 132 2.30 -2.96 -10.76
N ALA A 133 1.76 -3.29 -11.93
CA ALA A 133 0.31 -3.30 -12.16
C ALA A 133 -0.22 -4.69 -11.82
N ASP A 134 -1.11 -4.80 -10.84
CA ASP A 134 -1.58 -6.07 -10.32
C ASP A 134 -2.33 -6.86 -11.40
N LEU A 135 -3.32 -6.22 -12.05
CA LEU A 135 -4.09 -6.85 -13.11
C LEU A 135 -4.57 -5.81 -14.13
N VAL A 136 -4.38 -6.12 -15.41
CA VAL A 136 -4.95 -5.36 -16.52
C VAL A 136 -5.77 -6.31 -17.38
N ILE A 137 -7.03 -5.95 -17.62
CA ILE A 137 -7.98 -6.76 -18.39
C ILE A 137 -8.58 -5.94 -19.53
N ARG A 138 -9.06 -6.64 -20.56
CA ARG A 138 -9.83 -6.07 -21.66
C ARG A 138 -11.25 -6.60 -21.63
N ASP A 139 -12.23 -5.72 -21.72
CA ASP A 139 -13.60 -6.09 -21.99
C ASP A 139 -13.77 -6.43 -23.48
N LYS A 140 -14.10 -7.69 -23.78
CA LYS A 140 -14.25 -8.16 -25.17
C LYS A 140 -15.47 -7.56 -25.87
N ASN A 141 -16.42 -6.99 -25.13
CA ASN A 141 -17.63 -6.41 -25.68
C ASN A 141 -17.36 -5.08 -26.40
N ASP A 142 -16.46 -4.26 -25.85
CA ASP A 142 -16.17 -2.92 -26.37
C ASP A 142 -14.68 -2.67 -26.61
N GLY A 143 -13.81 -3.63 -26.26
CA GLY A 143 -12.36 -3.53 -26.38
C GLY A 143 -11.69 -2.62 -25.34
N GLY A 144 -12.47 -2.09 -24.38
CA GLY A 144 -11.98 -1.16 -23.36
C GLY A 144 -11.10 -1.84 -22.32
N ILE A 145 -10.05 -1.15 -21.89
CA ILE A 145 -9.11 -1.65 -20.87
C ILE A 145 -9.57 -1.22 -19.48
N ILE A 146 -9.43 -2.12 -18.52
CA ILE A 146 -9.72 -1.90 -17.11
C ILE A 146 -8.47 -2.26 -16.30
N ILE A 147 -8.09 -1.40 -15.37
CA ILE A 147 -6.96 -1.63 -14.46
C ILE A 147 -7.52 -1.98 -13.09
N TRP A 148 -7.02 -3.07 -12.52
CA TRP A 148 -7.33 -3.48 -11.16
C TRP A 148 -6.10 -3.38 -10.27
N ASP A 149 -6.33 -2.92 -9.05
CA ASP A 149 -5.33 -2.89 -7.97
C ASP A 149 -5.96 -3.55 -6.74
N HIS A 150 -5.31 -4.59 -6.24
CA HIS A 150 -5.81 -5.37 -5.11
C HIS A 150 -5.41 -4.72 -3.79
N LYS A 151 -6.36 -4.58 -2.86
CA LYS A 151 -6.12 -3.91 -1.58
C LYS A 151 -6.57 -4.74 -0.39
N SER A 152 -5.64 -4.98 0.54
CA SER A 152 -5.91 -5.59 1.86
C SER A 152 -6.42 -4.58 2.91
N LYS A 153 -6.43 -3.30 2.57
CA LYS A 153 -6.84 -2.17 3.41
C LYS A 153 -8.36 -2.19 3.61
N SER A 154 -8.85 -1.61 4.71
CA SER A 154 -10.30 -1.47 4.90
C SER A 154 -10.90 -0.39 3.99
N MET A 155 -12.18 -0.56 3.62
CA MET A 155 -12.94 0.40 2.83
C MET A 155 -12.94 1.80 3.48
N SER A 156 -13.09 1.87 4.80
CA SER A 156 -13.07 3.15 5.52
C SER A 156 -11.70 3.84 5.45
N SER A 157 -10.62 3.06 5.47
CA SER A 157 -9.25 3.57 5.32
C SER A 157 -9.00 4.03 3.89
N LEU A 158 -9.42 3.24 2.89
CA LEU A 158 -9.29 3.62 1.48
C LEU A 158 -10.05 4.94 1.20
N LYS A 159 -11.30 5.06 1.66
CA LYS A 159 -12.11 6.28 1.44
C LYS A 159 -11.48 7.54 2.01
N LYS A 160 -10.77 7.46 3.13
CA LYS A 160 -10.06 8.62 3.71
C LYS A 160 -8.86 9.06 2.84
N GLU A 161 -8.25 8.14 2.15
CA GLU A 161 -7.02 8.34 1.39
C GLU A 161 -7.20 8.12 -0.12
N ILE A 162 -8.45 8.06 -0.59
CA ILE A 162 -8.77 7.73 -1.99
C ILE A 162 -8.06 8.65 -2.98
N ASN A 163 -7.97 9.95 -2.68
CA ASN A 163 -7.28 10.93 -3.51
C ASN A 163 -5.77 10.69 -3.62
N LEU A 164 -5.18 9.97 -2.67
CA LEU A 164 -3.78 9.54 -2.75
C LEU A 164 -3.69 8.25 -3.57
N TYR A 165 -4.46 7.22 -3.21
CA TYR A 165 -4.36 5.90 -3.84
C TYR A 165 -4.79 5.89 -5.31
N ARG A 166 -5.75 6.72 -5.72
CA ARG A 166 -6.12 6.87 -7.14
C ARG A 166 -4.91 7.24 -8.02
N LYS A 167 -3.93 7.98 -7.49
CA LYS A 167 -2.71 8.36 -8.23
C LYS A 167 -1.88 7.14 -8.63
N GLN A 168 -1.91 6.06 -7.84
CA GLN A 168 -1.30 4.79 -8.22
C GLN A 168 -1.94 4.20 -9.48
N LEU A 169 -3.27 4.18 -9.54
CA LEU A 169 -4.00 3.70 -10.71
C LEU A 169 -3.76 4.58 -11.95
N TYR A 170 -3.62 5.90 -11.77
CA TYR A 170 -3.26 6.80 -12.88
C TYR A 170 -1.81 6.61 -13.35
N LEU A 171 -0.89 6.22 -12.46
CA LEU A 171 0.45 5.81 -12.86
C LEU A 171 0.39 4.54 -13.75
N TYR A 172 -0.45 3.57 -13.37
CA TYR A 172 -0.68 2.37 -14.18
C TYR A 172 -1.35 2.72 -15.52
N ALA A 173 -2.26 3.68 -15.55
CA ALA A 173 -2.92 4.15 -16.76
C ALA A 173 -1.93 4.78 -17.76
N LEU A 174 -0.90 5.50 -17.30
CA LEU A 174 0.18 5.99 -18.15
C LEU A 174 0.92 4.84 -18.83
N TRP A 175 1.32 3.85 -18.05
CA TRP A 175 1.98 2.66 -18.59
C TRP A 175 1.07 1.89 -19.55
N VAL A 176 -0.21 1.71 -19.22
CA VAL A 176 -1.19 1.04 -20.10
C VAL A 176 -1.30 1.76 -21.43
N TYR A 177 -1.31 3.09 -21.42
CA TYR A 177 -1.32 3.86 -22.66
C TYR A 177 -0.04 3.69 -23.48
N GLU A 178 1.14 3.67 -22.85
CA GLU A 178 2.42 3.41 -23.53
C GLU A 178 2.47 2.00 -24.13
N GLU A 179 1.96 0.99 -23.42
CA GLU A 179 2.03 -0.42 -23.83
C GLU A 179 0.98 -0.80 -24.88
N TYR A 180 -0.27 -0.32 -24.71
CA TYR A 180 -1.40 -0.75 -25.55
C TYR A 180 -1.95 0.34 -26.47
N GLY A 181 -1.50 1.58 -26.36
CA GLY A 181 -1.95 2.73 -27.19
C GLY A 181 -3.37 3.19 -26.90
N ILE A 182 -4.00 2.70 -25.82
CA ILE A 182 -5.39 2.98 -25.44
C ILE A 182 -5.44 3.34 -23.97
N TRP A 183 -6.12 4.45 -23.63
CA TRP A 183 -6.41 4.80 -22.25
C TRP A 183 -7.38 3.78 -21.63
N PRO A 184 -7.22 3.41 -20.36
CA PRO A 184 -8.20 2.56 -19.70
C PRO A 184 -9.56 3.27 -19.63
N LYS A 185 -10.64 2.51 -19.74
CA LYS A 185 -11.99 3.06 -19.53
C LYS A 185 -12.35 3.17 -18.03
N GLN A 186 -11.76 2.28 -17.21
CA GLN A 186 -12.11 2.16 -15.80
C GLN A 186 -10.89 1.76 -14.96
N LEU A 187 -10.87 2.28 -13.73
CA LEU A 187 -9.89 2.01 -12.69
C LEU A 187 -10.62 1.37 -11.51
N VAL A 188 -10.09 0.28 -10.97
CA VAL A 188 -10.76 -0.54 -9.95
C VAL A 188 -9.83 -0.84 -8.79
N PHE A 189 -10.25 -0.53 -7.58
CA PHE A 189 -9.70 -1.13 -6.37
C PHE A 189 -10.50 -2.37 -6.00
N ASN A 190 -9.87 -3.52 -6.03
CA ASN A 190 -10.43 -4.75 -5.49
C ASN A 190 -10.11 -4.85 -3.99
N MET A 191 -11.11 -4.54 -3.17
CA MET A 191 -11.05 -4.60 -1.71
C MET A 191 -11.34 -6.03 -1.26
N PHE A 192 -10.40 -6.97 -1.53
CA PHE A 192 -10.67 -8.39 -1.35
C PHE A 192 -11.13 -8.75 0.07
N LYS A 193 -10.55 -8.17 1.11
CA LYS A 193 -10.97 -8.40 2.49
C LYS A 193 -12.39 -7.89 2.82
N GLU A 194 -12.93 -6.99 2.03
CA GLU A 194 -14.26 -6.37 2.22
C GLU A 194 -15.28 -6.86 1.17
N HIS A 195 -14.88 -7.80 0.32
CA HIS A 195 -15.71 -8.34 -0.78
C HIS A 195 -16.35 -7.25 -1.65
N ALA A 196 -15.59 -6.18 -1.91
CA ALA A 196 -16.13 -5.00 -2.57
C ALA A 196 -15.17 -4.44 -3.62
N TYR A 197 -15.74 -3.76 -4.60
CA TYR A 197 -15.00 -3.01 -5.61
C TYR A 197 -15.27 -1.53 -5.45
N VAL A 198 -14.22 -0.71 -5.60
CA VAL A 198 -14.35 0.73 -5.75
C VAL A 198 -13.91 1.06 -7.16
N THR A 199 -14.83 1.51 -7.98
CA THR A 199 -14.62 1.79 -9.40
C THR A 199 -14.65 3.28 -9.67
N GLU A 200 -13.82 3.70 -10.63
CA GLU A 200 -13.76 5.07 -11.13
C GLU A 200 -13.59 5.02 -12.65
N ASP A 201 -14.37 5.79 -13.37
CA ASP A 201 -14.14 5.98 -14.80
C ASP A 201 -12.86 6.81 -15.02
N PHE A 202 -12.09 6.45 -16.04
CA PHE A 202 -10.87 7.19 -16.34
C PHE A 202 -11.17 8.64 -16.71
N SER A 203 -10.38 9.57 -16.15
CA SER A 203 -10.46 10.99 -16.41
C SER A 203 -9.11 11.55 -16.81
N MET A 204 -9.05 12.24 -17.95
CA MET A 204 -7.83 12.91 -18.39
C MET A 204 -7.43 14.05 -17.43
N GLU A 205 -8.39 14.75 -16.85
CA GLU A 205 -8.14 15.78 -15.85
C GLU A 205 -7.45 15.21 -14.62
N ALA A 206 -7.99 14.12 -14.06
CA ALA A 206 -7.38 13.44 -12.91
C ALA A 206 -6.01 12.80 -13.25
N MET A 207 -5.79 12.43 -14.51
CA MET A 207 -4.49 12.00 -15.01
C MET A 207 -3.46 13.14 -14.92
N GLU A 208 -3.78 14.32 -15.44
CA GLU A 208 -2.87 15.47 -15.40
C GLU A 208 -2.62 15.96 -13.97
N GLU A 209 -3.63 15.93 -13.09
CA GLU A 209 -3.46 16.19 -11.67
C GLU A 209 -2.50 15.17 -11.01
N SER A 210 -2.62 13.90 -11.40
CA SER A 210 -1.75 12.84 -10.87
C SER A 210 -0.31 13.01 -11.35
N LYS A 211 -0.08 13.29 -12.63
CA LYS A 211 1.26 13.63 -13.17
C LYS A 211 1.90 14.78 -12.40
N LYS A 212 1.14 15.87 -12.24
CA LYS A 212 1.60 17.04 -11.49
C LYS A 212 1.99 16.65 -10.06
N TRP A 213 1.17 15.86 -9.38
CA TRP A 213 1.47 15.41 -8.01
C TRP A 213 2.78 14.59 -7.95
N PHE A 214 3.03 13.69 -8.92
CA PHE A 214 4.28 12.95 -9.00
C PHE A 214 5.48 13.89 -9.13
N LEU A 215 5.45 14.79 -10.11
CA LEU A 215 6.54 15.72 -10.39
C LEU A 215 6.78 16.70 -9.24
N ASP A 216 5.74 17.29 -8.67
CA ASP A 216 5.84 18.21 -7.54
C ASP A 216 6.42 17.51 -6.30
N THR A 217 5.99 16.26 -6.03
CA THR A 217 6.51 15.51 -4.88
C THR A 217 7.97 15.13 -5.07
N ILE A 218 8.36 14.72 -6.27
CA ILE A 218 9.76 14.44 -6.59
C ILE A 218 10.60 15.70 -6.42
N ALA A 219 10.15 16.83 -6.97
CA ALA A 219 10.85 18.12 -6.83
C ALA A 219 10.99 18.55 -5.37
N GLU A 220 9.95 18.34 -4.54
CA GLU A 220 10.01 18.62 -3.10
C GLU A 220 11.07 17.77 -2.40
N ILE A 221 11.14 16.47 -2.72
CA ILE A 221 12.15 15.56 -2.16
C ILE A 221 13.57 15.97 -2.61
N GLU A 222 13.73 16.28 -3.88
CA GLU A 222 15.02 16.69 -4.44
C GLU A 222 15.53 18.02 -3.88
N ALA A 223 14.64 18.88 -3.39
CA ALA A 223 14.99 20.13 -2.74
C ALA A 223 15.41 19.97 -1.27
N CYS A 224 15.15 18.81 -0.64
CA CYS A 224 15.58 18.54 0.73
C CYS A 224 17.10 18.27 0.77
N ASP A 225 17.87 19.16 1.37
CA ASP A 225 19.33 19.11 1.37
C ASP A 225 19.95 18.82 2.75
N VAL A 226 19.24 19.14 3.82
CA VAL A 226 19.71 19.01 5.21
C VAL A 226 18.74 18.17 6.04
N PHE A 227 19.24 17.64 7.15
CA PHE A 227 18.43 16.76 8.02
C PHE A 227 17.16 17.44 8.53
N GLU A 228 17.21 18.72 8.82
CA GLU A 228 16.09 19.51 9.32
C GLU A 228 14.92 19.64 8.31
N ASP A 229 15.19 19.44 7.02
CA ASP A 229 14.14 19.40 5.98
C ASP A 229 13.25 18.16 6.09
N TRP A 230 13.74 17.12 6.79
CA TRP A 230 13.08 15.83 6.93
C TRP A 230 12.24 15.75 8.21
N GLY A 231 11.19 16.58 8.28
CA GLY A 231 10.31 16.63 9.45
C GLY A 231 9.51 15.35 9.68
N THR A 232 9.04 15.18 10.92
CA THR A 232 8.20 14.05 11.32
C THR A 232 6.72 14.39 11.25
N ASN A 233 5.90 13.38 10.98
CA ASN A 233 4.44 13.41 11.12
C ASN A 233 4.04 12.38 12.17
N TYR A 234 4.20 12.74 13.45
CA TYR A 234 3.97 11.83 14.56
C TYR A 234 2.51 11.40 14.67
N SER A 235 2.32 10.08 14.75
CA SER A 235 1.07 9.43 15.09
C SER A 235 1.38 8.21 15.94
N SER A 236 0.85 8.14 17.17
CA SER A 236 1.14 7.01 18.08
C SER A 236 0.74 5.66 17.48
N TYR A 237 -0.36 5.61 16.73
CA TYR A 237 -0.79 4.40 16.03
C TYR A 237 0.13 4.07 14.84
N PHE A 238 0.33 5.01 13.91
CA PHE A 238 1.15 4.76 12.73
C PHE A 238 2.59 4.44 13.12
N CYS A 239 3.21 5.30 13.95
CA CYS A 239 4.59 5.10 14.37
C CYS A 239 4.78 3.83 15.20
N GLY A 240 3.78 3.47 16.04
CA GLY A 240 3.89 2.33 16.93
C GLY A 240 3.48 0.98 16.35
N GLN A 241 2.71 0.96 15.24
CA GLN A 241 2.13 -0.27 14.71
C GLN A 241 2.48 -0.53 13.23
N ILE A 242 2.82 0.52 12.48
CA ILE A 242 2.98 0.42 11.03
C ILE A 242 4.37 0.86 10.58
N CYS A 243 4.92 1.93 11.18
CA CYS A 243 6.18 2.49 10.77
C CYS A 243 7.35 1.56 11.07
N SER A 244 8.03 1.10 10.04
CA SER A 244 9.20 0.23 10.12
C SER A 244 10.44 0.92 10.70
N CYS A 245 10.52 2.26 10.58
CA CYS A 245 11.64 3.06 11.07
C CYS A 245 11.45 3.58 12.51
N ALA A 246 10.40 3.12 13.22
CA ALA A 246 10.10 3.60 14.57
C ALA A 246 11.27 3.41 15.56
N GLY A 247 12.02 2.31 15.42
CA GLY A 247 13.19 2.03 16.26
C GLY A 247 14.35 3.02 16.11
N GLU A 248 14.46 3.65 14.95
CA GLU A 248 15.54 4.59 14.60
C GLU A 248 15.07 6.05 14.63
N CYS A 249 13.78 6.31 14.85
CA CYS A 249 13.19 7.63 14.84
C CYS A 249 13.25 8.27 16.24
N GLU A 250 14.12 9.25 16.44
CA GLU A 250 14.29 9.96 17.73
C GLU A 250 12.99 10.60 18.22
N GLU A 251 12.24 11.25 17.32
CA GLU A 251 10.95 11.86 17.65
C GLU A 251 9.96 10.83 18.22
N TYR A 252 9.86 9.64 17.59
CA TYR A 252 9.01 8.58 18.08
C TYR A 252 9.48 8.07 19.45
N GLN A 253 10.77 7.84 19.64
CA GLN A 253 11.31 7.36 20.92
C GLN A 253 11.02 8.35 22.05
N THR A 254 11.22 9.64 21.80
CA THR A 254 10.93 10.71 22.75
C THR A 254 9.46 10.78 23.09
N LYS A 255 8.57 10.85 22.09
CA LYS A 255 7.12 10.92 22.31
C LYS A 255 6.57 9.68 23.03
N ARG A 256 7.08 8.49 22.68
CA ARG A 256 6.70 7.25 23.34
C ARG A 256 7.11 7.24 24.83
N ALA A 257 8.31 7.72 25.14
CA ALA A 257 8.77 7.83 26.53
C ALA A 257 7.88 8.79 27.34
N GLU A 258 7.53 9.95 26.79
CA GLU A 258 6.59 10.90 27.39
C GLU A 258 5.18 10.32 27.61
N GLU A 259 4.67 9.52 26.65
CA GLU A 259 3.37 8.86 26.77
C GLU A 259 3.37 7.79 27.89
N ILE A 260 4.43 7.01 27.97
CA ILE A 260 4.60 5.99 29.00
C ILE A 260 4.66 6.65 30.38
N GLU A 261 5.41 7.74 30.52
CA GLU A 261 5.54 8.46 31.78
C GLU A 261 4.20 9.08 32.22
N ARG A 262 3.46 9.70 31.32
CA ARG A 262 2.11 10.22 31.60
C ARG A 262 1.14 9.11 32.02
N TRP A 263 1.22 7.94 31.39
CA TRP A 263 0.40 6.79 31.75
C TRP A 263 0.74 6.30 33.16
N ARG A 264 2.04 6.20 33.53
CA ARG A 264 2.49 5.81 34.87
C ARG A 264 1.98 6.78 35.94
N GLN A 265 2.13 8.08 35.68
CA GLN A 265 1.67 9.11 36.62
C GLN A 265 0.16 9.05 36.85
N LYS A 266 -0.61 8.85 35.75
CA LYS A 266 -2.07 8.69 35.86
C LYS A 266 -2.45 7.44 36.69
N LYS A 267 -1.77 6.32 36.43
CA LYS A 267 -2.03 5.07 37.17
C LYS A 267 -1.71 5.20 38.67
N CYS A 268 -0.57 5.80 39.01
CA CYS A 268 -0.23 6.08 40.42
C CYS A 268 -1.28 6.99 41.07
N ALA A 269 -1.74 8.05 40.41
CA ALA A 269 -2.78 8.92 40.96
C ALA A 269 -4.13 8.22 41.15
N GLU A 270 -4.49 7.27 40.29
CA GLU A 270 -5.69 6.44 40.44
C GLU A 270 -5.56 5.46 41.61
N GLU A 271 -4.39 4.86 41.82
CA GLU A 271 -4.11 3.96 42.97
C GLU A 271 -4.13 4.74 44.28
N ASP A 272 -3.53 5.93 44.36
CA ASP A 272 -3.57 6.77 45.57
C ASP A 272 -4.98 7.23 45.91
N ALA A 273 -5.82 7.56 44.90
CA ALA A 273 -7.23 7.91 45.14
C ALA A 273 -8.07 6.76 45.69
N ILE A 274 -7.70 5.51 45.38
CA ILE A 274 -8.38 4.31 45.93
C ILE A 274 -7.94 4.05 47.37
N VAL A 275 -6.70 4.37 47.73
CA VAL A 275 -6.15 4.09 49.08
C VAL A 275 -6.58 5.15 50.11
N TYR A 276 -6.81 6.40 49.67
CA TYR A 276 -7.09 7.55 50.57
C TYR A 276 -8.48 8.17 50.38
N GLY A 277 -9.34 7.64 49.51
CA GLY A 277 -10.75 8.03 49.33
C GLY A 277 -11.71 7.01 49.94
#